data_6fc48611aeee04fc107182ddf46adc63
#
_entry.id   6fc48611aeee04fc107182ddf46adc63
#
_cell.length_a   1.000
_cell.length_b   1.000
_cell.length_c   1.000
_cell.angle_alpha   90.00
_cell.angle_beta   90.00
_cell.angle_gamma   90.00
#
_symmetry.space_group_name_H-M   'P 1'
#
loop_
_entity.id
_entity.type
_entity.pdbx_description
1 polymer ?
#
loop_
_entity_poly.entity_id
_entity_poly.type
_entity_poly.pdbx_seq_one_letter_code
_entity_poly.pdbx_strand_id
1 'polypeptide(L)'
;MQLIDGMGGLDVLLNLLNMNTHKLFSAELNKALRLKYKSKSISALYFATQFNKQCKKTSLHISQESARKWLKGLSFPNQERIMVLILWLKLDSRLFYIEDLQASDADDTSQSIIADQAKVLKETLIKMTTKLLELIKTIR
;
A
#
# COMPACT_ATOMS: atom_id res chain seq x y z
N MET A 1 33.34 -9.14 -2.42
CA MET A 1 32.67 -8.78 -1.81
C MET A 1 32.05 -9.55 -1.02
N GLN A 2 32.01 -9.84 -0.27
CA GLN A 2 31.48 -10.53 0.44
C GLN A 2 30.68 -10.19 1.24
N LEU A 3 30.27 -9.55 1.21
CA LEU A 3 29.50 -9.01 1.93
C LEU A 3 28.65 -9.79 2.53
N ILE A 4 28.25 -10.64 2.09
CA ILE A 4 27.31 -11.25 2.57
C ILE A 4 27.70 -12.30 3.28
N ASP A 5 27.95 -12.28 4.34
CA ASP A 5 28.28 -13.27 5.07
C ASP A 5 27.27 -13.75 5.72
N GLY A 6 26.42 -14.16 5.38
CA GLY A 6 25.62 -14.87 6.04
C GLY A 6 24.45 -14.38 6.60
N MET A 7 24.23 -14.39 7.79
CA MET A 7 23.05 -14.06 8.39
C MET A 7 22.74 -12.66 8.41
N GLY A 8 23.62 -11.81 8.63
CA GLY A 8 23.39 -10.38 8.67
C GLY A 8 23.02 -9.79 7.35
N GLY A 9 23.46 -10.42 6.29
CA GLY A 9 23.16 -9.93 4.95
C GLY A 9 21.71 -9.99 4.59
N LEU A 10 21.03 -11.05 5.04
CA LEU A 10 19.62 -11.17 4.75
C LEU A 10 18.78 -10.12 5.46
N ASP A 11 19.09 -9.84 6.72
CA ASP A 11 18.38 -8.83 7.47
C ASP A 11 18.56 -7.45 6.84
N VAL A 12 19.77 -7.15 6.40
CA VAL A 12 20.04 -5.88 5.76
C VAL A 12 19.26 -5.78 4.45
N LEU A 13 19.24 -6.85 3.66
CA LEU A 13 18.48 -6.85 2.42
C LEU A 13 16.99 -6.68 2.65
N LEU A 14 16.44 -7.35 3.66
CA LEU A 14 15.03 -7.20 3.97
C LEU A 14 14.71 -5.77 4.41
N ASN A 15 15.58 -5.17 5.21
CA ASN A 15 15.38 -3.79 5.61
C ASN A 15 15.45 -2.84 4.43
N LEU A 16 16.40 -3.07 3.53
CA LEU A 16 16.52 -2.25 2.34
C LEU A 16 15.31 -2.41 1.43
N LEU A 17 14.80 -3.63 1.30
CA LEU A 17 13.60 -3.87 0.51
C LEU A 17 12.39 -3.18 1.11
N ASN A 18 12.24 -3.21 2.42
CA ASN A 18 11.13 -2.52 3.08
C ASN A 18 11.23 -1.01 2.90
N MET A 19 12.42 -0.46 3.06
CA MET A 19 12.63 0.95 2.82
C MET A 19 12.35 1.32 1.38
N ASN A 20 12.77 0.47 0.45
CA ASN A 20 12.52 0.71 -0.96
C ASN A 20 11.03 0.65 -1.28
N THR A 21 10.29 -0.26 -0.62
CA THR A 21 8.86 -0.37 -0.83
C THR A 21 8.15 0.91 -0.40
N HIS A 22 8.52 1.45 0.75
CA HIS A 22 7.92 2.70 1.23
C HIS A 22 8.27 3.87 0.31
N LYS A 23 9.49 3.91 -0.18
CA LYS A 23 9.92 4.96 -1.10
C LYS A 23 9.27 4.81 -2.47
N LEU A 24 9.15 3.59 -2.95
CA LEU A 24 8.48 3.34 -4.22
C LEU A 24 7.01 3.73 -4.13
N PHE A 25 6.36 3.37 -3.03
CA PHE A 25 4.99 3.77 -2.81
C PHE A 25 4.86 5.29 -2.80
N SER A 26 5.73 5.96 -2.06
CA SER A 26 5.72 7.40 -1.97
C SER A 26 5.92 8.05 -3.34
N ALA A 27 6.86 7.54 -4.13
CA ALA A 27 7.14 8.07 -5.45
C ALA A 27 5.94 7.90 -6.37
N GLU A 28 5.32 6.72 -6.36
CA GLU A 28 4.15 6.46 -7.18
C GLU A 28 2.96 7.29 -6.74
N LEU A 29 2.78 7.44 -5.43
CA LEU A 29 1.71 8.26 -4.89
C LEU A 29 1.86 9.72 -5.32
N ASN A 30 3.04 10.27 -5.16
CA ASN A 30 3.31 11.66 -5.56
C ASN A 30 3.13 11.84 -7.06
N LYS A 31 3.60 10.89 -7.84
CA LYS A 31 3.47 10.96 -9.29
C LYS A 31 2.01 10.95 -9.71
N ALA A 32 1.23 10.04 -9.12
CA ALA A 32 -0.19 9.92 -9.46
C ALA A 32 -0.95 11.19 -9.06
N LEU A 33 -0.63 11.76 -7.91
CA LEU A 33 -1.28 12.97 -7.46
C LEU A 33 -0.93 14.18 -8.36
N ARG A 34 0.33 14.29 -8.73
CA ARG A 34 0.75 15.37 -9.63
C ARG A 34 0.07 15.27 -10.99
N LEU A 35 -0.06 14.06 -11.50
CA LEU A 35 -0.72 13.87 -12.77
C LEU A 35 -2.22 14.14 -12.67
N LYS A 36 -2.85 13.69 -11.60
CA LYS A 36 -4.28 13.86 -11.46
C LYS A 36 -4.66 15.32 -11.26
N TYR A 37 -3.90 16.05 -10.47
CA TYR A 37 -4.25 17.42 -10.16
C TYR A 37 -3.39 18.44 -10.91
N LYS A 38 -2.56 17.96 -11.83
CA LYS A 38 -1.76 18.81 -12.70
C LYS A 38 -0.95 19.85 -11.94
N SER A 39 -0.31 19.41 -10.85
CA SER A 39 0.45 20.30 -9.99
C SER A 39 1.84 19.73 -9.77
N LYS A 40 2.81 20.60 -9.56
CA LYS A 40 4.18 20.16 -9.33
C LYS A 40 4.36 19.48 -7.99
N SER A 41 3.55 19.83 -7.01
CA SER A 41 3.60 19.20 -5.70
C SER A 41 2.24 19.30 -5.05
N ILE A 42 1.92 18.30 -4.24
CA ILE A 42 0.64 18.23 -3.57
C ILE A 42 0.91 18.26 -2.08
N SER A 43 0.28 19.18 -1.35
CA SER A 43 0.47 19.27 0.08
C SER A 43 -0.23 18.13 0.81
N ALA A 44 0.25 17.84 2.02
CA ALA A 44 -0.37 16.81 2.84
C ALA A 44 -1.82 17.14 3.17
N LEU A 45 -2.09 18.40 3.43
CA LEU A 45 -3.46 18.82 3.73
C LEU A 45 -4.39 18.61 2.53
N TYR A 46 -3.94 18.99 1.35
CA TYR A 46 -4.74 18.83 0.16
C TYR A 46 -5.00 17.34 -0.12
N PHE A 47 -3.96 16.53 -0.01
CA PHE A 47 -4.08 15.10 -0.23
C PHE A 47 -5.06 14.49 0.78
N ALA A 48 -4.90 14.81 2.07
CA ALA A 48 -5.81 14.29 3.09
C ALA A 48 -7.25 14.71 2.83
N THR A 49 -7.46 15.95 2.44
CA THR A 49 -8.80 16.44 2.12
C THR A 49 -9.40 15.66 0.97
N GLN A 50 -8.65 15.47 -0.10
CA GLN A 50 -9.14 14.75 -1.26
C GLN A 50 -9.37 13.27 -0.96
N PHE A 51 -8.47 12.65 -0.21
CA PHE A 51 -8.63 11.26 0.20
C PHE A 51 -9.92 11.11 1.01
N ASN A 52 -10.13 11.99 1.98
CA ASN A 52 -11.30 11.91 2.84
C ASN A 52 -12.60 12.13 2.07
N LYS A 53 -12.55 12.89 1.00
CA LYS A 53 -13.71 13.02 0.12
C LYS A 53 -14.04 11.71 -0.57
N GLN A 54 -13.02 10.92 -0.94
CA GLN A 54 -13.25 9.61 -1.55
C GLN A 54 -13.89 8.65 -0.54
N CYS A 55 -13.63 8.85 0.73
CA CYS A 55 -14.09 7.98 1.79
C CYS A 55 -15.25 8.56 2.59
N LYS A 56 -16.02 9.42 1.99
CA LYS A 56 -17.05 10.19 2.68
C LYS A 56 -18.04 9.33 3.45
N LYS A 57 -18.40 8.18 2.90
CA LYS A 57 -19.39 7.32 3.50
C LYS A 57 -18.78 6.23 4.38
N THR A 58 -17.51 6.32 4.67
CA THR A 58 -16.81 5.31 5.45
C THR A 58 -16.07 5.97 6.60
N SER A 59 -15.49 5.15 7.46
CA SER A 59 -14.68 5.65 8.57
C SER A 59 -13.20 5.68 8.22
N LEU A 60 -12.84 5.59 6.94
CA LEU A 60 -11.45 5.46 6.54
C LEU A 60 -10.73 6.80 6.37
N HIS A 61 -11.11 7.79 7.11
CA HIS A 61 -10.48 9.10 7.00
C HIS A 61 -9.05 9.08 7.51
N ILE A 62 -8.23 9.98 7.00
CA ILE A 62 -6.85 10.11 7.44
C ILE A 62 -6.59 11.53 7.92
N SER A 63 -5.60 11.64 8.79
CA SER A 63 -5.15 12.95 9.26
C SER A 63 -4.13 13.53 8.30
N GLN A 64 -3.89 14.83 8.44
CA GLN A 64 -2.84 15.49 7.67
C GLN A 64 -1.48 14.86 7.96
N GLU A 65 -1.24 14.45 9.19
CA GLU A 65 0.04 13.83 9.56
C GLU A 65 0.22 12.48 8.89
N SER A 66 -0.82 11.66 8.83
CA SER A 66 -0.75 10.39 8.10
C SER A 66 -0.46 10.63 6.62
N ALA A 67 -1.13 11.61 6.04
CA ALA A 67 -0.90 11.97 4.64
C ALA A 67 0.54 12.40 4.41
N ARG A 68 1.07 13.22 5.31
CA ARG A 68 2.46 13.67 5.22
C ARG A 68 3.43 12.49 5.25
N LYS A 69 3.21 11.56 6.17
CA LYS A 69 4.07 10.39 6.28
C LYS A 69 4.03 9.52 5.02
N TRP A 70 2.86 9.34 4.46
CA TRP A 70 2.74 8.56 3.21
C TRP A 70 3.45 9.27 2.06
N LEU A 71 3.30 10.57 1.95
CA LEU A 71 3.94 11.32 0.87
C LEU A 71 5.45 11.33 0.98
N LYS A 72 5.97 11.20 2.20
CA LYS A 72 7.41 11.17 2.41
C LYS A 72 8.02 9.79 2.51
N GLY A 73 7.19 8.76 2.40
CA GLY A 73 7.70 7.39 2.49
C GLY A 73 8.09 6.97 3.89
N LEU A 74 7.53 7.63 4.90
CA LEU A 74 7.84 7.31 6.28
C LEU A 74 6.91 6.26 6.87
N SER A 75 5.76 6.07 6.27
CA SER A 75 4.83 5.03 6.69
C SER A 75 4.04 4.55 5.50
N PHE A 76 3.30 3.50 5.70
CA PHE A 76 2.57 2.82 4.65
C PHE A 76 1.12 2.65 5.11
N PRO A 77 0.14 2.87 4.25
CA PRO A 77 -1.24 2.77 4.67
C PRO A 77 -1.67 1.32 4.91
N ASN A 78 -2.72 1.15 5.69
CA ASN A 78 -3.27 -0.18 5.89
C ASN A 78 -3.99 -0.63 4.61
N GLN A 79 -4.38 -1.90 4.60
CA GLN A 79 -4.90 -2.52 3.39
C GLN A 79 -6.15 -1.83 2.85
N GLU A 80 -7.04 -1.42 3.72
CA GLU A 80 -8.27 -0.77 3.28
C GLU A 80 -8.00 0.57 2.60
N ARG A 81 -7.09 1.34 3.16
CA ARG A 81 -6.73 2.63 2.58
C ARG A 81 -5.94 2.47 1.28
N ILE A 82 -5.12 1.42 1.21
CA ILE A 82 -4.42 1.10 -0.04
C ILE A 82 -5.41 0.84 -1.16
N MET A 83 -6.49 0.10 -0.87
CA MET A 83 -7.50 -0.18 -1.89
C MET A 83 -8.16 1.09 -2.40
N VAL A 84 -8.43 2.04 -1.49
CA VAL A 84 -8.98 3.32 -1.91
C VAL A 84 -7.99 4.04 -2.84
N LEU A 85 -6.72 4.03 -2.49
CA LEU A 85 -5.70 4.69 -3.30
C LEU A 85 -5.57 4.04 -4.68
N ILE A 86 -5.59 2.73 -4.73
CA ILE A 86 -5.50 2.00 -6.01
C ILE A 86 -6.67 2.39 -6.92
N LEU A 87 -7.86 2.40 -6.37
CA LEU A 87 -9.05 2.71 -7.18
C LEU A 87 -9.11 4.17 -7.57
N TRP A 88 -8.79 5.05 -6.64
CA TRP A 88 -8.89 6.47 -6.87
C TRP A 88 -7.80 6.99 -7.79
N LEU A 89 -6.56 6.59 -7.53
CA LEU A 89 -5.41 7.09 -8.28
C LEU A 89 -4.88 6.11 -9.31
N LYS A 90 -5.46 4.92 -9.37
CA LYS A 90 -5.04 3.87 -10.31
C LYS A 90 -3.59 3.49 -10.12
N LEU A 91 -3.21 3.29 -8.86
CA LEU A 91 -1.86 2.86 -8.56
C LEU A 91 -1.65 1.40 -8.92
N ASP A 92 -0.39 1.04 -9.16
CA ASP A 92 -0.05 -0.33 -9.51
C ASP A 92 -0.15 -1.21 -8.27
N SER A 93 -1.10 -2.12 -8.26
CA SER A 93 -1.33 -2.99 -7.12
C SER A 93 -0.17 -3.92 -6.81
N ARG A 94 0.70 -4.16 -7.78
CA ARG A 94 1.85 -5.05 -7.56
C ARG A 94 2.82 -4.49 -6.52
N LEU A 95 2.82 -3.19 -6.31
CA LEU A 95 3.68 -2.58 -5.30
C LEU A 95 3.32 -3.03 -3.89
N PHE A 96 2.11 -3.50 -3.68
CA PHE A 96 1.64 -3.84 -2.34
C PHE A 96 1.76 -5.33 -2.04
N TYR A 97 1.83 -6.16 -3.05
CA TYR A 97 1.99 -7.59 -2.83
C TYR A 97 3.36 -7.98 -2.31
N ILE A 98 4.38 -7.20 -2.65
CA ILE A 98 5.74 -7.47 -2.19
C ILE A 98 5.81 -7.38 -0.66
N GLU A 99 5.09 -6.44 -0.08
CA GLU A 99 5.09 -6.29 1.35
C GLU A 99 4.41 -7.45 2.05
N ASP A 100 3.30 -7.93 1.52
CA ASP A 100 2.62 -9.08 2.07
C ASP A 100 3.51 -10.32 2.02
N LEU A 101 4.24 -10.51 0.95
CA LEU A 101 5.15 -11.63 0.83
C LEU A 101 6.26 -11.55 1.87
N GLN A 102 6.75 -10.35 2.14
CA GLN A 102 7.78 -10.16 3.14
C GLN A 102 7.26 -10.43 4.54
N ALA A 103 6.04 -10.04 4.81
CA ALA A 103 5.47 -10.24 6.13
C ALA A 103 5.27 -11.72 6.44
N SER A 104 5.00 -12.51 5.42
CA SER A 104 4.75 -13.91 5.66
C SER A 104 6.00 -14.77 5.61
N ASP A 105 7.16 -14.16 5.43
CA ASP A 105 8.31 -14.90 5.15
C ASP A 105 9.07 -15.32 6.32
N ALA A 106 8.55 -15.37 7.44
CA ALA A 106 9.33 -15.58 8.58
C ALA A 106 9.63 -17.02 8.87
N ASP A 107 8.95 -17.96 8.29
CA ASP A 107 9.10 -19.28 8.73
C ASP A 107 9.26 -20.25 7.65
N ASP A 108 10.17 -21.15 7.76
CA ASP A 108 10.40 -22.08 6.77
C ASP A 108 9.41 -23.17 6.79
N THR A 109 8.75 -23.41 7.82
CA THR A 109 7.95 -24.52 7.95
C THR A 109 6.71 -24.43 7.22
N SER A 110 6.58 -23.55 6.34
CA SER A 110 5.30 -23.21 6.09
C SER A 110 4.88 -23.29 4.70
N GLN A 111 5.27 -24.20 3.93
CA GLN A 111 4.74 -24.29 2.60
C GLN A 111 3.25 -24.52 2.61
N SER A 112 2.75 -25.33 3.55
CA SER A 112 1.32 -25.54 3.65
C SER A 112 0.63 -24.30 4.23
N ILE A 113 1.30 -23.60 5.13
CA ILE A 113 0.75 -22.38 5.67
C ILE A 113 0.73 -21.28 4.62
N ILE A 114 1.74 -21.24 3.77
CA ILE A 114 1.76 -20.29 2.67
C ILE A 114 0.61 -20.54 1.70
N ALA A 115 0.33 -21.80 1.41
CA ALA A 115 -0.77 -22.14 0.53
C ALA A 115 -2.11 -21.72 1.15
N ASP A 116 -2.26 -21.94 2.45
CA ASP A 116 -3.48 -21.56 3.15
C ASP A 116 -3.61 -20.04 3.22
N GLN A 117 -2.52 -19.35 3.47
CA GLN A 117 -2.54 -17.90 3.50
C GLN A 117 -2.84 -17.30 2.13
N ALA A 118 -2.31 -17.91 1.08
CA ALA A 118 -2.59 -17.46 -0.27
C ALA A 118 -4.07 -17.64 -0.60
N LYS A 119 -4.67 -18.73 -0.13
CA LYS A 119 -6.09 -18.97 -0.34
C LYS A 119 -6.94 -17.94 0.41
N VAL A 120 -6.60 -17.67 1.67
CA VAL A 120 -7.32 -16.69 2.46
C VAL A 120 -7.17 -15.29 1.86
N LEU A 121 -5.97 -14.97 1.41
CA LEU A 121 -5.73 -13.69 0.78
C LEU A 121 -6.55 -13.53 -0.49
N LYS A 122 -6.61 -14.58 -1.28
CA LYS A 122 -7.39 -14.56 -2.51
C LYS A 122 -8.87 -14.35 -2.21
N GLU A 123 -9.40 -15.05 -1.21
CA GLU A 123 -10.79 -14.87 -0.82
C GLU A 123 -11.05 -13.47 -0.29
N THR A 124 -10.13 -12.95 0.49
CA THR A 124 -10.24 -11.59 1.02
C THR A 124 -10.23 -10.56 -0.11
N LEU A 125 -9.36 -10.75 -1.09
CA LEU A 125 -9.31 -9.86 -2.24
C LEU A 125 -10.61 -9.90 -3.03
N ILE A 126 -11.18 -11.09 -3.22
CA ILE A 126 -12.44 -11.21 -3.92
C ILE A 126 -13.55 -10.48 -3.16
N LYS A 127 -13.60 -10.66 -1.85
CA LYS A 127 -14.61 -9.98 -1.03
C LYS A 127 -14.46 -8.46 -1.08
N MET A 128 -13.21 -8.00 -0.98
CA MET A 128 -12.95 -6.56 -1.02
C MET A 128 -13.29 -5.98 -2.39
N THR A 129 -12.95 -6.70 -3.45
CA THR A 129 -13.28 -6.27 -4.80
C THR A 129 -14.79 -6.18 -4.99
N THR A 130 -15.53 -7.15 -4.48
CA THR A 130 -16.97 -7.15 -4.58
C THR A 130 -17.56 -5.95 -3.83
N LYS A 131 -17.05 -5.69 -2.61
CA LYS A 131 -17.50 -4.55 -1.84
C LYS A 131 -17.23 -3.25 -2.56
N LEU A 132 -16.07 -3.14 -3.17
CA LEU A 132 -15.68 -1.95 -3.89
C LEU A 132 -16.55 -1.73 -5.13
N LEU A 133 -16.88 -2.81 -5.82
CA LEU A 133 -17.79 -2.71 -6.97
C LEU A 133 -19.16 -2.24 -6.53
N GLU A 134 -19.64 -2.70 -5.40
CA GLU A 134 -20.90 -2.23 -4.87
C GLU A 134 -20.85 -0.75 -4.50
N LEU A 135 -19.75 -0.31 -3.92
CA LEU A 135 -19.58 1.11 -3.60
C LEU A 135 -19.53 1.96 -4.86
N ILE A 136 -18.87 1.48 -5.88
CA ILE A 136 -18.80 2.20 -7.15
C ILE A 136 -20.20 2.32 -7.76
N LYS A 137 -20.99 1.28 -7.66
CA LYS A 137 -22.35 1.33 -8.17
C LYS A 137 -23.22 2.33 -7.41
N THR A 138 -22.95 2.50 -6.11
CA THR A 138 -23.73 3.46 -5.35
C THR A 138 -23.28 4.88 -5.58
N ILE A 139 -22.06 5.11 -6.01
CA ILE A 139 -21.56 6.44 -6.26
C ILE A 139 -22.08 7.00 -7.58
N ARG A 140 -22.49 6.15 -8.46
CA ARG A 140 -23.10 6.62 -9.68
C ARG A 140 -24.55 6.99 -9.45
#